data_d56c564d4a6897a82b55530459788631
#
_entry.id   d56c564d4a6897a82b55530459788631
#
_cell.length_a   1.000
_cell.length_b   1.000
_cell.length_c   1.000
_cell.angle_alpha   90.00
_cell.angle_beta   90.00
_cell.angle_gamma   90.00
#
_symmetry.space_group_name_H-M   'P 1'
#
loop_
_entity.id
_entity.type
_entity.pdbx_description
1 polymer ?
#
loop_
_entity_poly.entity_id
_entity_poly.type
_entity_poly.pdbx_seq_one_letter_code
_entity_poly.pdbx_strand_id
1 'polypeptide(L)'
;MIETSMRERGYPPSVREIGEAVGLTSPSTVHSHLASLQRMGFLKRDPTKPRAIEVRFDPSSGLAIERRPVRHVPLVGDVAAGTDVLAQENVEELFPLPEDFTGTGDLFMLRVRGDSMIDVGIMDGDFVVARAQETAVNGEIVIAGIPGEEATVKTFQRKGAMVTLIPANARLQPLVFDADQVQIFGRVVTVMRRL
;
A
#
# COMPACT_ATOMS: atom_id res chain seq x y z
N MET A 1 -1.86 -29.11 3.08
CA MET A 1 -0.58 -29.80 3.23
C MET A 1 0.58 -29.01 2.63
N ILE A 2 0.64 -28.67 1.30
CA ILE A 2 1.76 -27.88 0.72
C ILE A 2 1.90 -26.54 1.44
N GLU A 3 0.82 -25.80 1.60
CA GLU A 3 0.78 -24.51 2.28
C GLU A 3 1.16 -24.61 3.76
N THR A 4 0.66 -25.64 4.46
CA THR A 4 1.00 -25.92 5.86
C THR A 4 2.51 -26.17 6.02
N SER A 5 3.11 -26.97 5.12
CA SER A 5 4.54 -27.23 5.13
C SER A 5 5.37 -25.98 4.87
N MET A 6 4.94 -25.14 3.92
CA MET A 6 5.59 -23.84 3.64
C MET A 6 5.57 -22.91 4.85
N ARG A 7 4.44 -22.87 5.57
CA ARG A 7 4.26 -22.03 6.76
C ARG A 7 5.07 -22.52 7.96
N GLU A 8 5.09 -23.85 8.18
CA GLU A 8 5.73 -24.46 9.35
C GLU A 8 7.24 -24.68 9.20
N ARG A 9 7.67 -25.07 7.98
CA ARG A 9 9.06 -25.47 7.70
C ARG A 9 9.82 -24.50 6.81
N GLY A 10 9.15 -23.52 6.19
CA GLY A 10 9.77 -22.58 5.26
C GLY A 10 10.08 -23.11 3.86
N TYR A 11 9.78 -24.41 3.60
CA TYR A 11 10.00 -25.02 2.29
C TYR A 11 8.87 -26.00 1.93
N PRO A 12 8.61 -26.22 0.62
CA PRO A 12 7.56 -27.10 0.15
C PRO A 12 7.91 -28.59 0.42
N PRO A 13 6.88 -29.45 0.60
CA PRO A 13 7.09 -30.88 0.74
C PRO A 13 7.63 -31.50 -0.55
N SER A 14 8.34 -32.61 -0.42
CA SER A 14 8.77 -33.44 -1.54
C SER A 14 7.57 -34.14 -2.20
N VAL A 15 7.75 -34.58 -3.46
CA VAL A 15 6.74 -35.38 -4.18
C VAL A 15 6.36 -36.64 -3.41
N ARG A 16 7.32 -37.25 -2.70
CA ARG A 16 7.07 -38.43 -1.87
C ARG A 16 6.20 -38.10 -0.67
N GLU A 17 6.51 -37.04 0.08
CA GLU A 17 5.70 -36.57 1.20
C GLU A 17 4.28 -36.18 0.77
N ILE A 18 4.14 -35.58 -0.42
CA ILE A 18 2.83 -35.29 -1.00
C ILE A 18 2.07 -36.60 -1.26
N GLY A 19 2.70 -37.58 -1.91
CA GLY A 19 2.11 -38.88 -2.19
C GLY A 19 1.64 -39.57 -0.92
N GLU A 20 2.50 -39.67 0.10
CA GLU A 20 2.18 -40.24 1.40
C GLU A 20 0.97 -39.57 2.06
N ALA A 21 0.92 -38.23 2.02
CA ALA A 21 -0.16 -37.47 2.64
C ALA A 21 -1.53 -37.62 1.94
N VAL A 22 -1.54 -37.89 0.62
CA VAL A 22 -2.78 -38.05 -0.16
C VAL A 22 -3.07 -39.53 -0.51
N GLY A 23 -2.32 -40.48 0.07
CA GLY A 23 -2.51 -41.91 -0.15
C GLY A 23 -2.11 -42.42 -1.53
N LEU A 24 -1.22 -41.71 -2.24
CA LEU A 24 -0.71 -42.13 -3.54
C LEU A 24 0.68 -42.75 -3.43
N THR A 25 0.82 -43.99 -3.90
CA THR A 25 2.07 -44.76 -3.85
C THR A 25 2.99 -44.48 -5.04
N SER A 26 2.44 -44.02 -6.19
CA SER A 26 3.18 -43.79 -7.41
C SER A 26 3.63 -42.30 -7.53
N PRO A 27 4.94 -42.00 -7.57
CA PRO A 27 5.42 -40.66 -7.81
C PRO A 27 4.96 -40.06 -9.15
N SER A 28 4.79 -40.90 -10.17
CA SER A 28 4.30 -40.47 -11.49
C SER A 28 2.87 -39.95 -11.42
N THR A 29 2.01 -40.59 -10.61
CA THR A 29 0.63 -40.14 -10.37
C THR A 29 0.61 -38.80 -9.65
N VAL A 30 1.48 -38.62 -8.64
CA VAL A 30 1.61 -37.33 -7.93
C VAL A 30 2.05 -36.22 -8.90
N HIS A 31 3.03 -36.50 -9.77
CA HIS A 31 3.47 -35.56 -10.79
C HIS A 31 2.33 -35.18 -11.76
N SER A 32 1.52 -36.14 -12.21
CA SER A 32 0.37 -35.88 -13.07
C SER A 32 -0.66 -34.97 -12.40
N HIS A 33 -0.98 -35.21 -11.12
CA HIS A 33 -1.89 -34.36 -10.36
C HIS A 33 -1.33 -32.95 -10.15
N LEU A 34 -0.05 -32.81 -9.80
CA LEU A 34 0.59 -31.51 -9.68
C LEU A 34 0.60 -30.73 -11.00
N ALA A 35 0.87 -31.40 -12.13
CA ALA A 35 0.80 -30.82 -13.47
C ALA A 35 -0.63 -30.36 -13.84
N SER A 36 -1.65 -31.14 -13.43
CA SER A 36 -3.05 -30.76 -13.63
C SER A 36 -3.42 -29.54 -12.79
N LEU A 37 -3.05 -29.49 -11.51
CA LEU A 37 -3.27 -28.35 -10.64
C LEU A 37 -2.52 -27.09 -11.14
N GLN A 38 -1.34 -27.27 -11.71
CA GLN A 38 -0.58 -26.18 -12.34
C GLN A 38 -1.28 -25.65 -13.59
N ARG A 39 -1.83 -26.52 -14.44
CA ARG A 39 -2.58 -26.18 -15.64
C ARG A 39 -3.89 -25.45 -15.32
N MET A 40 -4.54 -25.83 -14.21
CA MET A 40 -5.75 -25.19 -13.69
C MET A 40 -5.46 -23.89 -12.90
N GLY A 41 -4.20 -23.49 -12.74
CA GLY A 41 -3.83 -22.27 -12.06
C GLY A 41 -3.76 -22.34 -10.52
N PHE A 42 -4.04 -23.50 -9.91
CA PHE A 42 -3.97 -23.67 -8.45
C PHE A 42 -2.56 -23.73 -7.89
N LEU A 43 -1.58 -24.10 -8.72
CA LEU A 43 -0.17 -24.14 -8.39
C LEU A 43 0.66 -23.41 -9.44
N LYS A 44 1.75 -22.75 -9.01
CA LYS A 44 2.81 -22.26 -9.88
C LYS A 44 4.11 -22.93 -9.48
N ARG A 45 4.87 -23.38 -10.48
CA ARG A 45 6.25 -23.89 -10.31
C ARG A 45 7.22 -22.92 -10.98
N ASP A 46 8.28 -22.60 -10.27
CA ASP A 46 9.40 -21.87 -10.87
C ASP A 46 10.32 -22.90 -11.57
N PRO A 47 10.48 -22.83 -12.91
CA PRO A 47 11.31 -23.76 -13.64
C PRO A 47 12.80 -23.67 -13.26
N THR A 48 13.23 -22.55 -12.70
CA THR A 48 14.62 -22.32 -12.26
C THR A 48 14.90 -22.85 -10.85
N LYS A 49 13.83 -23.15 -10.08
CA LYS A 49 13.91 -23.64 -8.70
C LYS A 49 13.14 -24.96 -8.56
N PRO A 50 13.77 -26.13 -8.67
CA PRO A 50 13.09 -27.43 -8.75
C PRO A 50 12.15 -27.75 -7.59
N ARG A 51 12.28 -27.07 -6.46
CA ARG A 51 11.45 -27.25 -5.25
C ARG A 51 10.51 -26.08 -4.96
N ALA A 52 10.47 -25.05 -5.80
CA ALA A 52 9.58 -23.92 -5.58
C ALA A 52 8.17 -24.24 -6.12
N ILE A 53 7.27 -24.61 -5.21
CA ILE A 53 5.84 -24.78 -5.49
C ILE A 53 5.11 -23.66 -4.74
N GLU A 54 4.43 -22.81 -5.49
CA GLU A 54 3.56 -21.75 -4.96
C GLU A 54 2.10 -22.18 -5.06
N VAL A 55 1.39 -22.19 -3.94
CA VAL A 55 -0.07 -22.44 -3.92
C VAL A 55 -0.77 -21.12 -4.23
N ARG A 56 -1.64 -21.14 -5.26
CA ARG A 56 -2.42 -19.99 -5.71
C ARG A 56 -3.93 -20.18 -5.49
N PHE A 57 -4.28 -20.91 -4.45
CA PHE A 57 -5.64 -21.23 -4.12
C PHE A 57 -5.88 -21.04 -2.63
N ASP A 58 -6.91 -20.29 -2.26
CA ASP A 58 -7.37 -20.18 -0.89
C ASP A 58 -8.47 -21.21 -0.64
N PRO A 59 -8.22 -22.19 0.23
CA PRO A 59 -9.19 -23.22 0.54
C PRO A 59 -10.49 -22.68 1.19
N SER A 60 -10.42 -21.50 1.82
CA SER A 60 -11.56 -20.93 2.54
C SER A 60 -12.52 -20.20 1.61
N SER A 61 -12.02 -19.53 0.59
CA SER A 61 -12.82 -18.77 -0.38
C SER A 61 -13.07 -19.52 -1.69
N GLY A 62 -12.32 -20.59 -1.99
CA GLY A 62 -12.38 -21.31 -3.25
C GLY A 62 -11.82 -20.51 -4.45
N LEU A 63 -11.17 -19.38 -4.21
CA LEU A 63 -10.67 -18.48 -5.23
C LEU A 63 -9.18 -18.69 -5.48
N ALA A 64 -8.73 -18.41 -6.71
CA ALA A 64 -7.31 -18.30 -7.01
C ALA A 64 -6.71 -17.09 -6.29
N ILE A 65 -5.64 -17.30 -5.53
CA ILE A 65 -4.88 -16.21 -4.91
C ILE A 65 -3.94 -15.64 -5.97
N GLU A 66 -4.27 -14.50 -6.54
CA GLU A 66 -3.28 -13.66 -7.20
C GLU A 66 -2.45 -12.96 -6.13
N ARG A 67 -1.19 -13.35 -5.98
CA ARG A 67 -0.25 -12.56 -5.18
C ARG A 67 0.03 -11.26 -5.94
N ARG A 68 -0.69 -10.22 -5.56
CA ARG A 68 -0.44 -8.88 -6.06
C ARG A 68 0.86 -8.36 -5.48
N PRO A 69 1.66 -7.59 -6.24
CA PRO A 69 2.83 -6.93 -5.72
C PRO A 69 2.46 -6.10 -4.48
N VAL A 70 3.25 -6.25 -3.42
CA VAL A 70 3.09 -5.50 -2.18
C VAL A 70 4.21 -4.47 -2.09
N ARG A 71 3.85 -3.25 -1.79
CA ARG A 71 4.78 -2.16 -1.50
C ARG A 71 4.81 -1.89 -0.01
N HIS A 72 6.00 -1.70 0.53
CA HIS A 72 6.17 -1.27 1.91
C HIS A 72 6.17 0.26 1.94
N VAL A 73 5.06 0.84 2.40
CA VAL A 73 4.85 2.28 2.47
C VAL A 73 5.21 2.75 3.88
N PRO A 74 6.17 3.68 4.03
CA PRO A 74 6.52 4.21 5.34
C PRO A 74 5.39 5.06 5.91
N LEU A 75 4.99 4.77 7.14
CA LEU A 75 4.23 5.69 7.98
C LEU A 75 5.22 6.70 8.55
N VAL A 76 4.98 7.95 8.25
CA VAL A 76 5.81 9.06 8.70
C VAL A 76 5.08 9.77 9.84
N GLY A 77 5.81 10.14 10.87
CA GLY A 77 5.30 10.89 12.01
C GLY A 77 5.01 12.36 11.66
N ASP A 78 5.25 13.23 12.61
CA ASP A 78 5.03 14.66 12.43
C ASP A 78 6.04 15.24 11.42
N VAL A 79 5.53 15.85 10.35
CA VAL A 79 6.34 16.46 9.30
C VAL A 79 6.13 17.97 9.35
N ALA A 80 7.23 18.71 9.42
CA ALA A 80 7.22 20.17 9.38
C ALA A 80 7.73 20.69 8.01
N ALA A 81 7.36 21.92 7.65
CA ALA A 81 7.90 22.57 6.47
C ALA A 81 9.43 22.66 6.55
N GLY A 82 10.13 22.36 5.46
CA GLY A 82 11.60 22.39 5.36
C GLY A 82 12.28 21.06 5.68
N THR A 83 11.52 20.00 6.04
CA THR A 83 12.08 18.65 6.28
C THR A 83 11.88 17.74 5.07
N ASP A 84 12.79 16.77 4.89
CA ASP A 84 12.56 15.67 3.95
C ASP A 84 11.61 14.66 4.60
N VAL A 85 10.41 14.53 4.02
CA VAL A 85 9.36 13.62 4.51
C VAL A 85 9.83 12.17 4.55
N LEU A 86 10.67 11.76 3.61
CA LEU A 86 11.18 10.39 3.49
C LEU A 86 12.49 10.15 4.26
N ALA A 87 12.97 11.11 5.04
CA ALA A 87 14.12 10.89 5.90
C ALA A 87 13.87 9.72 6.87
N GLN A 88 14.85 8.83 7.03
CA GLN A 88 14.71 7.62 7.86
C GLN A 88 14.31 7.92 9.32
N GLU A 89 14.73 9.06 9.83
CA GLU A 89 14.41 9.51 11.19
C GLU A 89 12.92 9.82 11.41
N ASN A 90 12.16 10.06 10.32
CA ASN A 90 10.73 10.34 10.37
C ASN A 90 9.87 9.08 10.22
N VAL A 91 10.45 7.93 9.87
CA VAL A 91 9.71 6.67 9.62
C VAL A 91 9.43 5.95 10.93
N GLU A 92 8.14 5.82 11.27
CA GLU A 92 7.69 5.09 12.45
C GLU A 92 7.52 3.59 12.18
N GLU A 93 6.92 3.24 11.04
CA GLU A 93 6.55 1.88 10.68
C GLU A 93 6.47 1.71 9.16
N LEU A 94 6.59 0.46 8.65
CA LEU A 94 6.41 0.12 7.24
C LEU A 94 5.14 -0.71 7.06
N PHE A 95 4.18 -0.21 6.27
CA PHE A 95 2.92 -0.87 5.98
C PHE A 95 2.95 -1.62 4.65
N PRO A 96 2.70 -2.94 4.62
CA PRO A 96 2.60 -3.70 3.39
C PRO A 96 1.23 -3.44 2.72
N LEU A 97 1.23 -2.68 1.63
CA LEU A 97 0.03 -2.33 0.88
C LEU A 97 0.07 -2.91 -0.54
N PRO A 98 -1.06 -3.41 -1.08
CA PRO A 98 -1.15 -3.84 -2.46
C PRO A 98 -0.86 -2.66 -3.43
N GLU A 99 -0.04 -2.90 -4.45
CA GLU A 99 0.34 -1.88 -5.43
C GLU A 99 -0.87 -1.30 -6.19
N ASP A 100 -1.92 -2.09 -6.37
CA ASP A 100 -3.17 -1.65 -7.01
C ASP A 100 -3.87 -0.51 -6.27
N PHE A 101 -3.67 -0.40 -4.94
CA PHE A 101 -4.24 0.67 -4.10
C PHE A 101 -3.33 1.88 -3.98
N THR A 102 -2.05 1.72 -4.24
CA THR A 102 -1.05 2.78 -4.00
C THR A 102 -0.52 3.37 -5.29
N GLY A 103 -0.54 2.59 -6.37
CA GLY A 103 0.11 2.94 -7.63
C GLY A 103 1.64 2.89 -7.53
N THR A 104 2.31 3.56 -8.47
CA THR A 104 3.77 3.60 -8.62
C THR A 104 4.35 4.92 -8.10
N GLY A 105 5.67 4.99 -7.92
CA GLY A 105 6.41 6.16 -7.43
C GLY A 105 6.84 6.00 -5.97
N ASP A 106 7.44 7.01 -5.41
CA ASP A 106 7.80 7.07 -4.01
C ASP A 106 6.57 7.41 -3.18
N LEU A 107 6.28 6.60 -2.18
CA LEU A 107 5.07 6.67 -1.38
C LEU A 107 5.41 6.89 0.08
N PHE A 108 4.57 7.62 0.77
CA PHE A 108 4.57 7.74 2.22
C PHE A 108 3.15 7.81 2.75
N MET A 109 2.99 7.61 4.03
CA MET A 109 1.70 7.60 4.71
C MET A 109 1.76 8.48 5.94
N LEU A 110 0.69 9.23 6.18
CA LEU A 110 0.48 10.04 7.38
C LEU A 110 -0.81 9.66 8.07
N ARG A 111 -0.85 9.85 9.39
CA ARG A 111 -2.09 9.82 10.15
C ARG A 111 -2.75 11.20 10.10
N VAL A 112 -4.02 11.24 9.72
CA VAL A 112 -4.82 12.47 9.68
C VAL A 112 -5.14 12.90 11.10
N ARG A 113 -5.00 14.20 11.37
CA ARG A 113 -5.43 14.85 12.60
C ARG A 113 -6.45 15.94 12.27
N GLY A 114 -7.54 15.96 13.02
CA GLY A 114 -8.61 16.94 12.89
C GLY A 114 -9.62 16.63 11.78
N ASP A 115 -10.52 17.58 11.57
CA ASP A 115 -11.75 17.44 10.80
C ASP A 115 -11.80 18.29 9.51
N SER A 116 -10.64 18.78 9.06
CA SER A 116 -10.61 19.75 7.96
C SER A 116 -11.00 19.17 6.58
N MET A 117 -11.11 17.85 6.43
CA MET A 117 -11.38 17.17 5.15
C MET A 117 -12.56 16.19 5.23
N ILE A 118 -13.47 16.39 6.18
CA ILE A 118 -14.60 15.48 6.45
C ILE A 118 -15.60 15.40 5.30
N ASP A 119 -15.83 16.49 4.57
CA ASP A 119 -16.83 16.53 3.49
C ASP A 119 -16.40 15.71 2.26
N VAL A 120 -15.12 15.32 2.18
CA VAL A 120 -14.59 14.35 1.19
C VAL A 120 -14.29 12.98 1.80
N GLY A 121 -14.78 12.73 3.03
CA GLY A 121 -14.70 11.43 3.68
C GLY A 121 -13.36 11.12 4.37
N ILE A 122 -12.44 12.09 4.49
CA ILE A 122 -11.19 11.95 5.26
C ILE A 122 -11.44 12.45 6.68
N MET A 123 -11.35 11.54 7.64
CA MET A 123 -11.69 11.79 9.04
C MET A 123 -10.46 11.80 9.94
N ASP A 124 -10.62 12.32 11.13
CA ASP A 124 -9.60 12.22 12.19
C ASP A 124 -9.24 10.75 12.46
N GLY A 125 -7.94 10.46 12.56
CA GLY A 125 -7.42 9.11 12.77
C GLY A 125 -7.27 8.25 11.50
N ASP A 126 -7.75 8.71 10.33
CA ASP A 126 -7.49 8.03 9.05
C ASP A 126 -6.00 8.03 8.70
N PHE A 127 -5.63 7.09 7.82
CA PHE A 127 -4.34 7.10 7.17
C PHE A 127 -4.49 7.55 5.73
N VAL A 128 -3.70 8.53 5.31
CA VAL A 128 -3.60 8.95 3.92
C VAL A 128 -2.28 8.47 3.34
N VAL A 129 -2.36 7.76 2.22
CA VAL A 129 -1.19 7.39 1.41
C VAL A 129 -1.02 8.46 0.35
N ALA A 130 0.18 9.01 0.26
CA ALA A 130 0.52 10.02 -0.73
C ALA A 130 1.69 9.57 -1.60
N ARG A 131 1.67 10.01 -2.86
CA ARG A 131 2.82 9.96 -3.75
C ARG A 131 3.65 11.20 -3.52
N ALA A 132 4.94 11.02 -3.22
CA ALA A 132 5.88 12.11 -3.06
C ALA A 132 6.04 12.89 -4.38
N GLN A 133 5.81 14.18 -4.32
CA GLN A 133 5.97 15.13 -5.43
C GLN A 133 6.02 16.56 -4.90
N GLU A 134 6.78 17.43 -5.57
CA GLU A 134 6.96 18.83 -5.17
C GLU A 134 5.94 19.79 -5.81
N THR A 135 5.11 19.28 -6.73
CA THR A 135 4.12 20.08 -7.47
C THR A 135 2.77 19.43 -7.43
N ALA A 136 1.70 20.22 -7.59
CA ALA A 136 0.33 19.73 -7.64
C ALA A 136 -0.49 20.45 -8.71
N VAL A 137 -1.56 19.81 -9.15
CA VAL A 137 -2.55 20.35 -10.07
C VAL A 137 -3.78 20.81 -9.28
N ASN A 138 -4.44 21.87 -9.74
CA ASN A 138 -5.65 22.39 -9.10
C ASN A 138 -6.71 21.30 -8.94
N GLY A 139 -7.26 21.18 -7.74
CA GLY A 139 -8.25 20.16 -7.36
C GLY A 139 -7.66 18.89 -6.76
N GLU A 140 -6.34 18.68 -6.80
CA GLU A 140 -5.73 17.54 -6.11
C GLU A 140 -5.77 17.72 -4.59
N ILE A 141 -5.97 16.62 -3.87
CA ILE A 141 -5.77 16.57 -2.42
C ILE A 141 -4.28 16.34 -2.18
N VAL A 142 -3.67 17.25 -1.45
CA VAL A 142 -2.23 17.27 -1.20
C VAL A 142 -1.92 17.23 0.29
N ILE A 143 -0.72 16.78 0.59
CA ILE A 143 -0.06 17.00 1.87
C ILE A 143 0.88 18.18 1.64
N ALA A 144 0.67 19.27 2.38
CA ALA A 144 1.42 20.51 2.24
C ALA A 144 1.96 20.98 3.59
N GLY A 145 3.20 21.45 3.59
CA GLY A 145 3.82 22.19 4.68
C GLY A 145 3.60 23.69 4.52
N ILE A 146 3.25 24.34 5.61
CA ILE A 146 3.11 25.79 5.72
C ILE A 146 4.00 26.33 6.84
N PRO A 147 4.46 27.59 6.79
CA PRO A 147 5.40 28.10 7.77
C PRO A 147 4.88 28.03 9.20
N GLY A 148 5.66 27.44 10.09
CA GLY A 148 5.38 27.37 11.51
C GLY A 148 4.30 26.35 11.94
N GLU A 149 3.81 25.53 11.01
CA GLU A 149 2.83 24.49 11.29
C GLU A 149 3.32 23.11 10.82
N GLU A 150 2.67 22.06 11.34
CA GLU A 150 2.82 20.70 10.84
C GLU A 150 2.19 20.56 9.45
N ALA A 151 2.56 19.48 8.75
CA ALA A 151 1.98 19.17 7.45
C ALA A 151 0.46 19.02 7.53
N THR A 152 -0.23 19.58 6.54
CA THR A 152 -1.70 19.59 6.47
C THR A 152 -2.22 18.94 5.20
N VAL A 153 -3.40 18.30 5.29
CA VAL A 153 -4.11 17.72 4.13
C VAL A 153 -5.18 18.70 3.67
N LYS A 154 -5.11 19.16 2.42
CA LYS A 154 -6.06 20.14 1.83
C LYS A 154 -6.22 19.89 0.33
N THR A 155 -7.27 20.46 -0.24
CA THR A 155 -7.39 20.58 -1.71
C THR A 155 -6.54 21.74 -2.18
N PHE A 156 -5.68 21.48 -3.15
CA PHE A 156 -4.74 22.46 -3.71
C PHE A 156 -5.39 23.29 -4.80
N GLN A 157 -5.18 24.59 -4.76
CA GLN A 157 -5.48 25.51 -5.85
C GLN A 157 -4.37 26.55 -5.97
N ARG A 158 -3.90 26.79 -7.19
CA ARG A 158 -2.93 27.85 -7.50
C ARG A 158 -3.49 28.80 -8.53
N LYS A 159 -3.33 30.09 -8.26
CA LYS A 159 -3.67 31.18 -9.20
C LYS A 159 -2.53 32.21 -9.21
N GLY A 160 -1.71 32.16 -10.26
CA GLY A 160 -0.50 33.01 -10.36
C GLY A 160 0.51 32.71 -9.25
N ALA A 161 0.85 33.73 -8.47
CA ALA A 161 1.78 33.63 -7.35
C ALA A 161 1.14 33.13 -6.04
N MET A 162 -0.20 33.00 -6.00
CA MET A 162 -0.93 32.59 -4.79
C MET A 162 -1.29 31.12 -4.83
N VAL A 163 -1.15 30.46 -3.68
CA VAL A 163 -1.65 29.10 -3.41
C VAL A 163 -2.75 29.19 -2.36
N THR A 164 -3.86 28.52 -2.63
CA THR A 164 -4.98 28.37 -1.70
C THR A 164 -5.08 26.89 -1.31
N LEU A 165 -5.00 26.64 -0.02
CA LEU A 165 -5.23 25.33 0.59
C LEU A 165 -6.66 25.30 1.12
N ILE A 166 -7.53 24.55 0.43
CA ILE A 166 -8.99 24.56 0.64
C ILE A 166 -9.35 23.36 1.52
N PRO A 167 -9.91 23.59 2.72
CA PRO A 167 -10.48 22.51 3.52
C PRO A 167 -11.77 21.98 2.88
N ALA A 168 -12.02 20.70 3.04
CA ALA A 168 -13.31 20.08 2.74
C ALA A 168 -14.12 19.95 4.03
N ASN A 169 -14.45 21.09 4.62
CA ASN A 169 -15.30 21.25 5.80
C ASN A 169 -15.95 22.64 5.72
N ALA A 170 -17.27 22.67 5.59
CA ALA A 170 -18.02 23.92 5.44
C ALA A 170 -17.86 24.93 6.61
N ARG A 171 -17.35 24.48 7.78
CA ARG A 171 -17.09 25.33 8.95
C ARG A 171 -15.73 26.03 8.90
N LEU A 172 -14.85 25.65 7.98
CA LEU A 172 -13.48 26.15 7.89
C LEU A 172 -13.31 27.05 6.67
N GLN A 173 -12.39 28.00 6.77
CA GLN A 173 -12.06 28.91 5.67
C GLN A 173 -10.81 28.44 4.91
N PRO A 174 -10.73 28.69 3.60
CA PRO A 174 -9.51 28.47 2.83
C PRO A 174 -8.32 29.26 3.38
N LEU A 175 -7.15 28.67 3.35
CA LEU A 175 -5.88 29.30 3.71
C LEU A 175 -5.18 29.78 2.45
N VAL A 176 -4.77 31.03 2.41
CA VAL A 176 -4.13 31.65 1.23
C VAL A 176 -2.72 32.09 1.58
N PHE A 177 -1.76 31.68 0.78
CA PHE A 177 -0.33 31.95 0.97
C PHE A 177 0.32 32.37 -0.35
N ASP A 178 1.48 33.01 -0.27
CA ASP A 178 2.37 33.13 -1.41
C ASP A 178 2.92 31.72 -1.77
N ALA A 179 3.11 31.46 -3.07
CA ALA A 179 3.46 30.11 -3.52
C ALA A 179 4.82 29.60 -3.01
N ASP A 180 5.73 30.49 -2.67
CA ASP A 180 7.04 30.21 -2.07
C ASP A 180 6.97 29.83 -0.59
N GLN A 181 5.86 30.10 0.07
CA GLN A 181 5.61 29.73 1.46
C GLN A 181 5.02 28.32 1.62
N VAL A 182 4.52 27.71 0.54
CA VAL A 182 3.87 26.40 0.58
C VAL A 182 4.77 25.33 -0.03
N GLN A 183 5.17 24.37 0.78
CA GLN A 183 5.88 23.19 0.31
C GLN A 183 4.88 22.06 0.06
N ILE A 184 4.85 21.51 -1.15
CA ILE A 184 4.09 20.30 -1.44
C ILE A 184 4.97 19.09 -1.15
N PHE A 185 4.52 18.22 -0.26
CA PHE A 185 5.20 16.95 0.05
C PHE A 185 4.70 15.81 -0.85
N GLY A 186 3.42 15.83 -1.21
CA GLY A 186 2.85 14.78 -2.06
C GLY A 186 1.37 14.97 -2.32
N ARG A 187 0.89 14.14 -3.27
CA ARG A 187 -0.53 14.03 -3.61
C ARG A 187 -1.13 12.78 -2.95
N VAL A 188 -2.25 12.94 -2.28
CA VAL A 188 -3.01 11.82 -1.71
C VAL A 188 -3.54 10.92 -2.82
N VAL A 189 -3.28 9.62 -2.71
CA VAL A 189 -3.70 8.60 -3.68
C VAL A 189 -4.68 7.59 -3.07
N THR A 190 -4.61 7.39 -1.75
CA THR A 190 -5.47 6.44 -1.05
C THR A 190 -5.75 6.91 0.36
N VAL A 191 -6.94 6.63 0.86
CA VAL A 191 -7.34 6.83 2.25
C VAL A 191 -7.71 5.49 2.85
N MET A 192 -7.23 5.21 4.06
CA MET A 192 -7.53 3.98 4.79
C MET A 192 -8.02 4.30 6.19
N ARG A 193 -9.02 3.55 6.65
CA ARG A 193 -9.59 3.67 7.98
C ARG A 193 -9.62 2.32 8.67
N ARG A 194 -9.21 2.32 9.93
CA ARG A 194 -9.43 1.20 10.84
C ARG A 194 -10.60 1.54 11.74
N LEU A 195 -11.66 0.74 11.68
CA LEU A 195 -12.86 0.88 12.51
C LEU A 195 -12.68 0.17 13.85
#